data_a69da23359d1e945caf4273849f434ca
#
_entry.id   a69da23359d1e945caf4273849f434ca
#
_cell.length_a   1.000
_cell.length_b   1.000
_cell.length_c   1.000
_cell.angle_alpha   90.00
_cell.angle_beta   90.00
_cell.angle_gamma   90.00
#
_symmetry.space_group_name_H-M   'P 1'
#
loop_
_entity.id
_entity.type
_entity.pdbx_description
1 polymer ?
#
loop_
_entity_poly.entity_id
_entity_poly.type
_entity_poly.pdbx_seq_one_letter_code
_entity_poly.pdbx_strand_id
1 'polypeptide(L)'
;VEGAIAHYQATGKKNFLNIAIRYADCVCREIGTGEGQQIRVPGHQIAEMALAKLYLITGDKKYLDQAKFFLDQRGYTSRTDEYSQAHKPVIQQDEAVGHAVRAAYMYAGMADVAALTGDTAYIHAIDRIWDNIVGKKYYITGGIGATAAGEAFGKNYELPNMSAYCETCAAIGNVYVNYRLFLLHGESKYYDVLERTLYNGLISGVSLDGGGFFYPNPLESMGQHLSLIHISEPTRLQL
;
A
#
# COMPACT_ATOMS: atom_id res chain seq x y z
N VAL A 1 2.93 -11.95 -7.58
CA VAL A 1 1.77 -11.90 -8.50
C VAL A 1 1.87 -10.68 -9.40
N GLU A 2 1.98 -9.46 -8.85
CA GLU A 2 2.05 -8.19 -9.62
C GLU A 2 3.11 -8.21 -10.73
N GLY A 3 4.36 -8.57 -10.41
CA GLY A 3 5.44 -8.66 -11.39
C GLY A 3 5.16 -9.67 -12.52
N ALA A 4 4.47 -10.75 -12.21
CA ALA A 4 4.10 -11.76 -13.21
C ALA A 4 3.00 -11.23 -14.17
N ILE A 5 2.06 -10.45 -13.64
CA ILE A 5 1.04 -9.76 -14.45
C ILE A 5 1.70 -8.72 -15.35
N ALA A 6 2.57 -7.87 -14.80
CA ALA A 6 3.30 -6.87 -15.57
C ALA A 6 4.15 -7.49 -16.69
N HIS A 7 4.85 -8.58 -16.38
CA HIS A 7 5.61 -9.34 -17.39
C HIS A 7 4.71 -9.89 -18.51
N TYR A 8 3.55 -10.44 -18.13
CA TYR A 8 2.59 -10.92 -19.13
C TYR A 8 2.03 -9.80 -20.01
N GLN A 9 1.65 -8.68 -19.40
CA GLN A 9 1.14 -7.52 -20.13
C GLN A 9 2.17 -6.94 -21.09
N ALA A 10 3.44 -6.88 -20.69
CA ALA A 10 4.53 -6.36 -21.51
C ALA A 10 4.98 -7.31 -22.63
N THR A 11 4.89 -8.62 -22.44
CA THR A 11 5.54 -9.60 -23.34
C THR A 11 4.60 -10.61 -23.96
N GLY A 12 3.38 -10.75 -23.47
CA GLY A 12 2.44 -11.82 -23.84
C GLY A 12 2.82 -13.22 -23.32
N LYS A 13 3.97 -13.36 -22.64
CA LYS A 13 4.47 -14.67 -22.18
C LYS A 13 3.77 -15.09 -20.88
N LYS A 14 3.24 -16.30 -20.85
CA LYS A 14 2.42 -16.83 -19.75
C LYS A 14 3.20 -17.65 -18.70
N ASN A 15 4.46 -18.00 -18.94
CA ASN A 15 5.21 -18.87 -18.04
C ASN A 15 5.26 -18.35 -16.60
N PHE A 16 5.60 -17.07 -16.41
CA PHE A 16 5.64 -16.46 -15.08
C PHE A 16 4.23 -16.24 -14.51
N LEU A 17 3.27 -15.84 -15.34
CA LEU A 17 1.86 -15.70 -14.93
C LEU A 17 1.29 -17.05 -14.43
N ASN A 18 1.60 -18.16 -15.08
CA ASN A 18 1.14 -19.49 -14.66
C ASN A 18 1.69 -19.91 -13.29
N ILE A 19 2.89 -19.45 -12.93
CA ILE A 19 3.45 -19.66 -11.58
C ILE A 19 2.65 -18.83 -10.56
N ALA A 20 2.38 -17.57 -10.87
CA ALA A 20 1.60 -16.69 -10.01
C ALA A 20 0.16 -17.19 -9.81
N ILE A 21 -0.48 -17.71 -10.86
CA ILE A 21 -1.81 -18.34 -10.80
C ILE A 21 -1.78 -19.54 -9.82
N ARG A 22 -0.84 -20.47 -9.97
CA ARG A 22 -0.74 -21.63 -9.07
C ARG A 22 -0.52 -21.22 -7.60
N TYR A 23 0.26 -20.15 -7.38
CA TYR A 23 0.44 -19.61 -6.05
C TYR A 23 -0.87 -19.03 -5.49
N ALA A 24 -1.57 -18.22 -6.29
CA ALA A 24 -2.86 -17.65 -5.89
C ALA A 24 -3.93 -18.74 -5.66
N ASP A 25 -3.95 -19.79 -6.49
CA ASP A 25 -4.82 -20.96 -6.30
C ASP A 25 -4.56 -21.67 -4.98
N CYS A 26 -3.29 -21.81 -4.60
CA CYS A 26 -2.93 -22.36 -3.29
C CYS A 26 -3.49 -21.49 -2.16
N VAL A 27 -3.34 -20.16 -2.25
CA VAL A 27 -3.90 -19.22 -1.26
C VAL A 27 -5.42 -19.38 -1.16
N CYS A 28 -6.12 -19.38 -2.28
CA CYS A 28 -7.60 -19.53 -2.31
C CYS A 28 -8.07 -20.89 -1.79
N ARG A 29 -7.27 -21.95 -1.92
CA ARG A 29 -7.59 -23.28 -1.41
C ARG A 29 -7.39 -23.38 0.10
N GLU A 30 -6.33 -22.78 0.64
CA GLU A 30 -5.92 -22.93 2.04
C GLU A 30 -6.57 -21.89 2.98
N ILE A 31 -6.97 -20.74 2.45
CA ILE A 31 -7.44 -19.60 3.25
C ILE A 31 -8.87 -19.24 2.86
N GLY A 32 -9.76 -19.26 3.86
CA GLY A 32 -11.19 -18.99 3.69
C GLY A 32 -12.00 -19.45 4.90
N THR A 33 -13.30 -19.64 4.70
CA THR A 33 -14.26 -20.14 5.71
C THR A 33 -14.77 -21.54 5.41
N GLY A 34 -14.28 -22.18 4.34
CA GLY A 34 -14.68 -23.54 3.97
C GLY A 34 -14.07 -24.59 4.89
N GLU A 35 -14.55 -25.83 4.75
CA GLU A 35 -14.02 -26.97 5.51
C GLU A 35 -12.52 -27.16 5.24
N GLY A 36 -11.72 -27.24 6.29
CA GLY A 36 -10.26 -27.38 6.21
C GLY A 36 -9.49 -26.09 5.93
N GLN A 37 -10.16 -24.98 5.62
CA GLN A 37 -9.52 -23.69 5.39
C GLN A 37 -9.19 -22.97 6.70
N GLN A 38 -8.21 -22.07 6.62
CA GLN A 38 -7.82 -21.23 7.74
C GLN A 38 -8.35 -19.81 7.56
N ILE A 39 -8.97 -19.24 8.60
CA ILE A 39 -9.35 -17.83 8.61
C ILE A 39 -8.13 -17.00 8.95
N ARG A 40 -7.49 -16.42 7.94
CA ARG A 40 -6.29 -15.60 8.06
C ARG A 40 -6.35 -14.43 7.11
N VAL A 41 -5.59 -13.38 7.45
CA VAL A 41 -5.34 -12.22 6.59
C VAL A 41 -3.84 -12.09 6.32
N PRO A 42 -3.44 -11.48 5.19
CA PRO A 42 -2.02 -11.25 4.89
C PRO A 42 -1.32 -10.52 6.03
N GLY A 43 -0.10 -10.93 6.33
CA GLY A 43 0.73 -10.24 7.32
C GLY A 43 1.12 -8.84 6.85
N HIS A 44 1.40 -8.67 5.58
CA HIS A 44 1.53 -7.38 4.90
C HIS A 44 0.43 -7.25 3.85
N GLN A 45 -0.30 -6.15 3.87
CA GLN A 45 -1.30 -5.83 2.86
C GLN A 45 -0.60 -5.50 1.54
N ILE A 46 -0.94 -6.17 0.51
CA ILE A 46 -0.61 -6.00 -0.91
C ILE A 46 -1.26 -7.12 -1.73
N ALA A 47 -1.58 -8.23 -1.06
CA ALA A 47 -2.20 -9.38 -1.70
C ALA A 47 -3.54 -9.02 -2.31
N GLU A 48 -4.29 -8.13 -1.68
CA GLU A 48 -5.60 -7.66 -2.10
C GLU A 48 -5.53 -7.01 -3.49
N MET A 49 -4.59 -6.07 -3.70
CA MET A 49 -4.34 -5.45 -5.00
C MET A 49 -3.92 -6.47 -6.06
N ALA A 50 -3.00 -7.36 -5.69
CA ALA A 50 -2.47 -8.35 -6.60
C ALA A 50 -3.54 -9.35 -7.07
N LEU A 51 -4.43 -9.76 -6.18
CA LEU A 51 -5.54 -10.66 -6.48
C LEU A 51 -6.62 -9.97 -7.32
N ALA A 52 -6.95 -8.70 -7.02
CA ALA A 52 -7.85 -7.90 -7.83
C ALA A 52 -7.34 -7.77 -9.28
N LYS A 53 -6.05 -7.48 -9.47
CA LYS A 53 -5.43 -7.48 -10.80
C LYS A 53 -5.43 -8.85 -11.45
N LEU A 54 -5.19 -9.92 -10.70
CA LEU A 54 -5.22 -11.27 -11.25
C LEU A 54 -6.60 -11.64 -11.76
N TYR A 55 -7.66 -11.22 -11.05
CA TYR A 55 -9.04 -11.33 -11.53
C TYR A 55 -9.23 -10.63 -12.88
N LEU A 56 -8.76 -9.39 -13.04
CA LEU A 56 -8.88 -8.63 -14.29
C LEU A 56 -8.18 -9.32 -15.48
N ILE A 57 -7.09 -10.04 -15.22
CA ILE A 57 -6.32 -10.74 -16.26
C ILE A 57 -6.91 -12.10 -16.60
N THR A 58 -7.46 -12.82 -15.62
CA THR A 58 -7.91 -14.20 -15.79
C THR A 58 -9.42 -14.34 -15.99
N GLY A 59 -10.20 -13.38 -15.50
CA GLY A 59 -11.66 -13.45 -15.41
C GLY A 59 -12.15 -14.38 -14.28
N ASP A 60 -11.25 -15.01 -13.51
CA ASP A 60 -11.64 -15.97 -12.48
C ASP A 60 -11.99 -15.23 -11.18
N LYS A 61 -13.28 -15.23 -10.88
CA LYS A 61 -13.88 -14.50 -9.74
C LYS A 61 -13.31 -14.90 -8.38
N LYS A 62 -12.79 -16.12 -8.24
CA LYS A 62 -12.21 -16.58 -6.96
C LYS A 62 -11.11 -15.67 -6.43
N TYR A 63 -10.35 -15.01 -7.31
CA TYR A 63 -9.29 -14.08 -6.90
C TYR A 63 -9.86 -12.78 -6.33
N LEU A 64 -10.93 -12.25 -6.94
CA LEU A 64 -11.62 -11.07 -6.40
C LEU A 64 -12.31 -11.40 -5.08
N ASP A 65 -12.95 -12.56 -4.98
CA ASP A 65 -13.58 -13.03 -3.75
C ASP A 65 -12.54 -13.21 -2.62
N GLN A 66 -11.34 -13.71 -2.95
CA GLN A 66 -10.25 -13.84 -1.99
C GLN A 66 -9.69 -12.48 -1.56
N ALA A 67 -9.57 -11.52 -2.48
CA ALA A 67 -9.16 -10.15 -2.14
C ALA A 67 -10.17 -9.50 -1.16
N LYS A 68 -11.45 -9.61 -1.47
CA LYS A 68 -12.53 -9.13 -0.60
C LYS A 68 -12.53 -9.84 0.74
N PHE A 69 -12.36 -11.16 0.77
CA PHE A 69 -12.26 -11.93 2.00
C PHE A 69 -11.16 -11.41 2.94
N PHE A 70 -9.99 -11.10 2.41
CA PHE A 70 -8.90 -10.55 3.23
C PHE A 70 -9.24 -9.20 3.87
N LEU A 71 -9.94 -8.35 3.14
CA LEU A 71 -10.42 -7.06 3.66
C LEU A 71 -11.53 -7.26 4.69
N ASP A 72 -12.52 -8.10 4.39
CA ASP A 72 -13.66 -8.36 5.26
C ASP A 72 -13.24 -9.00 6.59
N GLN A 73 -12.20 -9.84 6.58
CA GLN A 73 -11.72 -10.50 7.79
C GLN A 73 -10.75 -9.66 8.63
N ARG A 74 -10.17 -8.59 8.06
CA ARG A 74 -9.28 -7.72 8.81
C ARG A 74 -10.05 -6.94 9.87
N GLY A 75 -9.55 -7.03 11.12
CA GLY A 75 -10.24 -6.50 12.30
C GLY A 75 -11.16 -7.51 13.00
N TYR A 76 -11.34 -8.72 12.44
CA TYR A 76 -12.09 -9.82 13.06
C TYR A 76 -11.21 -11.03 13.41
N THR A 77 -9.94 -11.02 13.04
CA THR A 77 -9.00 -12.08 13.42
C THR A 77 -8.43 -11.83 14.82
N SER A 78 -7.60 -12.74 15.32
CA SER A 78 -6.89 -12.57 16.60
C SER A 78 -5.91 -11.40 16.60
N ARG A 79 -5.54 -10.87 15.43
CA ARG A 79 -4.71 -9.68 15.31
C ARG A 79 -5.60 -8.45 15.37
N THR A 80 -5.36 -7.57 16.35
CA THR A 80 -6.17 -6.36 16.62
C THR A 80 -5.30 -5.12 16.80
N ASP A 81 -4.08 -5.13 16.25
CA ASP A 81 -3.13 -4.04 16.38
C ASP A 81 -3.34 -2.96 15.30
N GLU A 82 -3.00 -1.72 15.65
CA GLU A 82 -2.99 -0.60 14.70
C GLU A 82 -1.88 -0.75 13.66
N TYR A 83 -0.75 -1.35 14.01
CA TYR A 83 0.40 -1.54 13.12
C TYR A 83 0.02 -2.21 11.81
N SER A 84 -0.88 -3.17 11.86
CA SER A 84 -1.37 -3.90 10.67
C SER A 84 -2.77 -3.48 10.25
N GLN A 85 -3.28 -2.33 10.71
CA GLN A 85 -4.64 -1.81 10.42
C GLN A 85 -5.74 -2.82 10.79
N ALA A 86 -5.53 -3.62 11.83
CA ALA A 86 -6.47 -4.64 12.29
C ALA A 86 -7.24 -4.24 13.57
N HIS A 87 -7.09 -2.99 14.03
CA HIS A 87 -7.73 -2.44 15.23
C HIS A 87 -9.25 -2.29 15.11
N LYS A 88 -9.75 -2.16 13.89
CA LYS A 88 -11.19 -2.08 13.54
C LYS A 88 -11.43 -2.81 12.22
N PRO A 89 -12.64 -3.32 11.97
CA PRO A 89 -13.05 -3.73 10.62
C PRO A 89 -12.79 -2.60 9.61
N VAL A 90 -12.31 -2.94 8.41
CA VAL A 90 -11.81 -1.93 7.45
C VAL A 90 -12.87 -0.91 7.07
N ILE A 91 -14.14 -1.31 6.96
CA ILE A 91 -15.26 -0.40 6.63
C ILE A 91 -15.62 0.57 7.76
N GLN A 92 -15.12 0.33 8.98
CA GLN A 92 -15.33 1.18 10.16
C GLN A 92 -14.13 2.10 10.45
N GLN A 93 -13.05 1.97 9.69
CA GLN A 93 -11.86 2.80 9.87
C GLN A 93 -12.14 4.22 9.37
N ASP A 94 -11.64 5.19 10.11
CA ASP A 94 -11.86 6.63 9.92
C ASP A 94 -10.56 7.45 10.08
N GLU A 95 -9.48 6.79 10.47
CA GLU A 95 -8.18 7.38 10.70
C GLU A 95 -7.06 6.47 10.17
N ALA A 96 -6.06 7.06 9.54
CA ALA A 96 -4.87 6.33 9.13
C ALA A 96 -3.95 6.12 10.33
N VAL A 97 -3.69 4.87 10.68
CA VAL A 97 -2.88 4.48 11.83
C VAL A 97 -1.89 3.37 11.47
N GLY A 98 -0.90 3.18 12.32
CA GLY A 98 0.07 2.10 12.19
C GLY A 98 1.02 2.27 11.00
N HIS A 99 1.56 1.17 10.53
CA HIS A 99 2.58 1.16 9.48
C HIS A 99 2.07 1.76 8.16
N ALA A 100 2.69 2.84 7.70
CA ALA A 100 2.17 3.65 6.60
C ALA A 100 2.11 2.90 5.26
N VAL A 101 3.11 2.06 4.96
CA VAL A 101 3.12 1.26 3.73
C VAL A 101 1.99 0.24 3.71
N ARG A 102 1.82 -0.52 4.80
CA ARG A 102 0.73 -1.49 4.94
C ARG A 102 -0.63 -0.85 4.75
N ALA A 103 -0.82 0.31 5.38
CA ALA A 103 -2.04 1.10 5.29
C ALA A 103 -2.32 1.54 3.84
N ALA A 104 -1.36 2.18 3.20
CA ALA A 104 -1.51 2.67 1.83
C ALA A 104 -1.83 1.52 0.85
N TYR A 105 -1.12 0.40 0.93
CA TYR A 105 -1.44 -0.76 0.08
C TYR A 105 -2.82 -1.36 0.37
N MET A 106 -3.24 -1.39 1.65
CA MET A 106 -4.59 -1.82 1.99
C MET A 106 -5.66 -0.90 1.37
N TYR A 107 -5.49 0.42 1.51
CA TYR A 107 -6.44 1.38 0.96
C TYR A 107 -6.51 1.31 -0.57
N ALA A 108 -5.38 1.07 -1.24
CA ALA A 108 -5.36 0.81 -2.68
C ALA A 108 -6.13 -0.48 -3.03
N GLY A 109 -5.96 -1.55 -2.27
CA GLY A 109 -6.72 -2.80 -2.43
C GLY A 109 -8.21 -2.62 -2.17
N MET A 110 -8.60 -1.81 -1.17
CA MET A 110 -9.99 -1.46 -0.90
C MET A 110 -10.62 -0.73 -2.10
N ALA A 111 -9.89 0.20 -2.71
CA ALA A 111 -10.35 0.92 -3.91
C ALA A 111 -10.54 -0.03 -5.10
N ASP A 112 -9.60 -0.96 -5.34
CA ASP A 112 -9.71 -1.96 -6.40
C ASP A 112 -10.94 -2.86 -6.19
N VAL A 113 -11.12 -3.38 -4.97
CA VAL A 113 -12.28 -4.24 -4.65
C VAL A 113 -13.59 -3.46 -4.74
N ALA A 114 -13.65 -2.22 -4.24
CA ALA A 114 -14.82 -1.37 -4.35
C ALA A 114 -15.22 -1.13 -5.82
N ALA A 115 -14.26 -0.79 -6.67
CA ALA A 115 -14.50 -0.57 -8.10
C ALA A 115 -15.02 -1.80 -8.82
N LEU A 116 -14.54 -2.99 -8.44
CA LEU A 116 -14.89 -4.26 -9.09
C LEU A 116 -16.18 -4.91 -8.54
N THR A 117 -16.58 -4.57 -7.32
CA THR A 117 -17.77 -5.16 -6.66
C THR A 117 -18.95 -4.20 -6.54
N GLY A 118 -18.69 -2.88 -6.64
CA GLY A 118 -19.68 -1.84 -6.34
C GLY A 118 -19.97 -1.66 -4.85
N ASP A 119 -19.10 -2.19 -3.95
CA ASP A 119 -19.30 -2.11 -2.50
C ASP A 119 -18.98 -0.71 -1.98
N THR A 120 -20.01 0.10 -1.78
CA THR A 120 -19.89 1.49 -1.34
C THR A 120 -19.37 1.64 0.10
N ALA A 121 -19.46 0.61 0.93
CA ALA A 121 -18.93 0.66 2.29
C ALA A 121 -17.41 0.86 2.31
N TYR A 122 -16.70 0.23 1.37
CA TYR A 122 -15.25 0.49 1.18
C TYR A 122 -14.98 1.91 0.70
N ILE A 123 -15.78 2.42 -0.25
CA ILE A 123 -15.63 3.78 -0.78
C ILE A 123 -15.75 4.79 0.35
N HIS A 124 -16.80 4.70 1.15
CA HIS A 124 -17.02 5.61 2.27
C HIS A 124 -15.90 5.54 3.32
N ALA A 125 -15.35 4.35 3.58
CA ALA A 125 -14.23 4.21 4.51
C ALA A 125 -12.95 4.85 3.94
N ILE A 126 -12.64 4.61 2.67
CA ILE A 126 -11.44 5.17 2.03
C ILE A 126 -11.52 6.68 1.97
N ASP A 127 -12.69 7.25 1.66
CA ASP A 127 -12.88 8.70 1.60
C ASP A 127 -12.61 9.35 2.96
N ARG A 128 -13.16 8.79 4.05
CA ARG A 128 -12.86 9.29 5.41
C ARG A 128 -11.37 9.20 5.77
N ILE A 129 -10.74 8.10 5.42
CA ILE A 129 -9.31 7.88 5.67
C ILE A 129 -8.47 8.84 4.82
N TRP A 130 -8.83 9.05 3.56
CA TRP A 130 -8.15 9.99 2.68
C TRP A 130 -8.22 11.41 3.21
N ASP A 131 -9.40 11.85 3.67
CA ASP A 131 -9.58 13.15 4.31
C ASP A 131 -8.72 13.29 5.60
N ASN A 132 -8.59 12.20 6.37
CA ASN A 132 -7.71 12.18 7.52
C ASN A 132 -6.24 12.31 7.13
N ILE A 133 -5.79 11.54 6.14
CA ILE A 133 -4.39 11.58 5.66
C ILE A 133 -4.08 12.97 5.15
N VAL A 134 -4.80 13.44 4.15
CA VAL A 134 -4.48 14.69 3.44
C VAL A 134 -4.69 15.91 4.32
N GLY A 135 -5.70 15.90 5.17
CA GLY A 135 -6.00 17.03 6.05
C GLY A 135 -5.14 17.10 7.32
N LYS A 136 -4.51 15.98 7.76
CA LYS A 136 -3.92 15.94 9.11
C LYS A 136 -2.59 15.20 9.22
N LYS A 137 -2.22 14.36 8.24
CA LYS A 137 -1.05 13.46 8.33
C LYS A 137 -0.16 13.48 7.09
N TYR A 138 -0.38 14.42 6.21
CA TYR A 138 0.29 14.58 4.93
C TYR A 138 1.34 15.69 5.01
N TYR A 139 2.58 15.37 4.68
CA TYR A 139 3.68 16.31 4.66
C TYR A 139 3.63 17.20 3.41
N ILE A 140 4.22 18.38 3.51
CA ILE A 140 4.29 19.33 2.38
C ILE A 140 4.95 18.74 1.14
N THR A 141 5.88 17.81 1.32
CA THR A 141 6.56 17.05 0.27
C THR A 141 5.69 15.95 -0.35
N GLY A 142 4.54 15.68 0.22
CA GLY A 142 3.74 14.53 -0.21
C GLY A 142 4.06 13.23 0.53
N GLY A 143 5.00 13.25 1.46
CA GLY A 143 5.33 12.09 2.30
C GLY A 143 4.22 11.77 3.30
N ILE A 144 4.17 10.52 3.74
CA ILE A 144 3.34 10.00 4.81
C ILE A 144 4.15 9.09 5.72
N GLY A 145 3.77 9.00 7.00
CA GLY A 145 4.51 8.24 8.02
C GLY A 145 5.47 9.13 8.81
N ALA A 146 5.06 9.49 10.03
CA ALA A 146 5.74 10.51 10.85
C ALA A 146 6.89 9.93 11.67
N THR A 147 6.86 8.64 12.00
CA THR A 147 7.78 8.03 12.96
C THR A 147 8.48 6.78 12.42
N ALA A 148 9.77 6.64 12.74
CA ALA A 148 10.53 5.42 12.48
C ALA A 148 10.06 4.26 13.39
N ALA A 149 9.49 4.55 14.56
CA ALA A 149 8.92 3.54 15.43
C ALA A 149 7.69 2.89 14.78
N GLY A 150 7.87 1.66 14.30
CA GLY A 150 6.84 0.95 13.53
C GLY A 150 6.60 1.51 12.12
N GLU A 151 7.46 2.40 11.62
CA GLU A 151 7.35 3.01 10.29
C GLU A 151 5.94 3.59 10.06
N ALA A 152 5.43 4.30 11.07
CA ALA A 152 4.02 4.50 11.28
C ALA A 152 3.56 5.95 11.07
N PHE A 153 2.26 6.10 10.88
CA PHE A 153 1.58 7.38 11.05
C PHE A 153 1.71 7.85 12.50
N GLY A 154 1.92 9.15 12.69
CA GLY A 154 1.77 9.82 13.99
C GLY A 154 0.30 10.14 14.29
N LYS A 155 0.09 10.85 15.41
CA LYS A 155 -1.22 11.43 15.72
C LYS A 155 -1.58 12.51 14.69
N ASN A 156 -2.85 12.92 14.70
CA ASN A 156 -3.27 14.04 13.85
C ASN A 156 -2.42 15.28 14.10
N TYR A 157 -1.88 15.87 13.03
CA TYR A 157 -0.99 17.03 13.02
C TYR A 157 0.40 16.80 13.66
N GLU A 158 0.76 15.57 13.95
CA GLU A 158 2.11 15.18 14.35
C GLU A 158 2.97 14.97 13.10
N LEU A 159 3.62 16.04 12.66
CA LEU A 159 4.40 16.10 11.43
C LEU A 159 5.81 16.69 11.72
N PRO A 160 6.64 16.01 12.52
CA PRO A 160 7.99 16.47 12.80
C PRO A 160 8.85 16.51 11.52
N ASN A 161 9.72 17.52 11.39
CA ASN A 161 10.58 17.66 10.21
C ASN A 161 11.81 16.75 10.31
N MET A 162 12.55 16.83 11.41
CA MET A 162 13.82 16.14 11.62
C MET A 162 13.66 14.63 11.74
N SER A 163 12.65 14.17 12.46
CA SER A 163 12.38 12.76 12.72
C SER A 163 11.30 12.15 11.82
N ALA A 164 10.86 12.88 10.80
CA ALA A 164 9.93 12.35 9.80
C ALA A 164 10.53 11.10 9.15
N TYR A 165 9.79 9.99 9.18
CA TYR A 165 10.23 8.78 8.51
C TYR A 165 9.98 8.88 7.01
N CYS A 166 8.75 9.20 6.62
CA CYS A 166 8.37 9.45 5.21
C CYS A 166 9.03 8.45 4.25
N GLU A 167 8.81 7.16 4.50
CA GLU A 167 9.41 6.07 3.73
C GLU A 167 9.04 6.16 2.25
N THR A 168 10.04 5.95 1.38
CA THR A 168 9.81 5.91 -0.07
C THR A 168 8.73 4.90 -0.48
N CYS A 169 8.67 3.73 0.18
CA CYS A 169 7.61 2.75 -0.07
C CYS A 169 6.22 3.28 0.30
N ALA A 170 6.13 4.10 1.35
CA ALA A 170 4.86 4.73 1.74
C ALA A 170 4.42 5.77 0.69
N ALA A 171 5.36 6.53 0.12
CA ALA A 171 5.10 7.43 -1.00
C ALA A 171 4.60 6.66 -2.23
N ILE A 172 5.21 5.52 -2.58
CA ILE A 172 4.73 4.64 -3.66
C ILE A 172 3.29 4.18 -3.39
N GLY A 173 3.02 3.71 -2.17
CA GLY A 173 1.67 3.29 -1.76
C GLY A 173 0.66 4.43 -1.86
N ASN A 174 1.04 5.65 -1.46
CA ASN A 174 0.19 6.83 -1.54
C ASN A 174 -0.13 7.21 -3.00
N VAL A 175 0.84 7.10 -3.91
CA VAL A 175 0.60 7.26 -5.35
C VAL A 175 -0.43 6.23 -5.85
N TYR A 176 -0.33 4.97 -5.42
CA TYR A 176 -1.27 3.92 -5.82
C TYR A 176 -2.70 4.17 -5.32
N VAL A 177 -2.85 4.65 -4.08
CA VAL A 177 -4.16 5.02 -3.51
C VAL A 177 -4.78 6.16 -4.33
N ASN A 178 -4.05 7.25 -4.49
CA ASN A 178 -4.56 8.45 -5.14
C ASN A 178 -4.89 8.22 -6.62
N TYR A 179 -4.10 7.42 -7.34
CA TYR A 179 -4.41 7.02 -8.71
C TYR A 179 -5.75 6.27 -8.80
N ARG A 180 -5.99 5.32 -7.88
CA ARG A 180 -7.24 4.55 -7.84
C ARG A 180 -8.44 5.39 -7.47
N LEU A 181 -8.29 6.29 -6.50
CA LEU A 181 -9.34 7.21 -6.11
C LEU A 181 -9.67 8.20 -7.24
N PHE A 182 -8.64 8.65 -7.98
CA PHE A 182 -8.87 9.44 -9.19
C PHE A 182 -9.69 8.67 -10.24
N LEU A 183 -9.36 7.40 -10.49
CA LEU A 183 -10.14 6.57 -11.42
C LEU A 183 -11.56 6.30 -10.92
N LEU A 184 -11.74 6.22 -9.61
CA LEU A 184 -13.04 5.92 -8.99
C LEU A 184 -13.98 7.14 -8.98
N HIS A 185 -13.44 8.33 -8.65
CA HIS A 185 -14.22 9.55 -8.44
C HIS A 185 -14.14 10.56 -9.58
N GLY A 186 -13.07 10.55 -10.38
CA GLY A 186 -12.83 11.52 -11.45
C GLY A 186 -12.47 12.93 -10.99
N GLU A 187 -12.13 13.12 -9.68
CA GLU A 187 -11.85 14.43 -9.09
C GLU A 187 -10.34 14.74 -9.09
N SER A 188 -9.96 15.94 -9.55
CA SER A 188 -8.55 16.38 -9.66
C SER A 188 -7.80 16.37 -8.33
N LYS A 189 -8.46 16.56 -7.20
CA LYS A 189 -7.85 16.59 -5.87
C LYS A 189 -6.97 15.35 -5.58
N TYR A 190 -7.39 14.19 -6.07
CA TYR A 190 -6.61 12.95 -5.92
C TYR A 190 -5.36 12.98 -6.80
N TYR A 191 -5.49 13.50 -8.02
CA TYR A 191 -4.36 13.63 -8.92
C TYR A 191 -3.35 14.67 -8.41
N ASP A 192 -3.80 15.77 -7.82
CA ASP A 192 -2.93 16.80 -7.22
C ASP A 192 -2.09 16.21 -6.08
N VAL A 193 -2.69 15.36 -5.24
CA VAL A 193 -1.96 14.65 -4.17
C VAL A 193 -0.98 13.64 -4.75
N LEU A 194 -1.40 12.89 -5.78
CA LEU A 194 -0.54 11.94 -6.49
C LEU A 194 0.69 12.65 -7.08
N GLU A 195 0.48 13.72 -7.83
CA GLU A 195 1.54 14.48 -8.50
C GLU A 195 2.55 15.03 -7.49
N ARG A 196 2.06 15.66 -6.42
CA ARG A 196 2.91 16.16 -5.35
C ARG A 196 3.74 15.05 -4.70
N THR A 197 3.10 13.93 -4.38
CA THR A 197 3.79 12.77 -3.80
C THR A 197 4.83 12.20 -4.75
N LEU A 198 4.49 12.06 -6.03
CA LEU A 198 5.38 11.50 -7.05
C LEU A 198 6.65 12.33 -7.20
N TYR A 199 6.51 13.64 -7.36
CA TYR A 199 7.66 14.51 -7.64
C TYR A 199 8.45 14.92 -6.41
N ASN A 200 7.81 15.05 -5.25
CA ASN A 200 8.48 15.59 -4.06
C ASN A 200 8.67 14.58 -2.92
N GLY A 201 7.85 13.53 -2.86
CA GLY A 201 7.94 12.49 -1.82
C GLY A 201 8.57 11.18 -2.28
N LEU A 202 8.64 10.96 -3.60
CA LEU A 202 9.11 9.69 -4.18
C LEU A 202 10.35 9.90 -5.05
N ILE A 203 10.24 10.57 -6.20
CA ILE A 203 11.35 10.72 -7.16
C ILE A 203 12.48 11.56 -6.59
N SER A 204 12.17 12.54 -5.74
CA SER A 204 13.16 13.37 -5.06
C SER A 204 14.16 12.56 -4.19
N GLY A 205 13.76 11.37 -3.77
CA GLY A 205 14.63 10.46 -3.03
C GLY A 205 15.62 9.68 -3.88
N VAL A 206 15.54 9.77 -5.22
CA VAL A 206 16.45 9.07 -6.14
C VAL A 206 17.61 9.97 -6.51
N SER A 207 18.85 9.45 -6.45
CA SER A 207 20.05 10.19 -6.85
C SER A 207 20.03 10.51 -8.35
N LEU A 208 20.68 11.62 -8.74
CA LEU A 208 20.69 12.07 -10.14
C LEU A 208 21.33 11.06 -11.11
N ASP A 209 22.25 10.25 -10.64
CA ASP A 209 22.84 9.16 -11.41
C ASP A 209 21.99 7.88 -11.45
N GLY A 210 20.85 7.86 -10.70
CA GLY A 210 19.99 6.71 -10.58
C GLY A 210 20.56 5.52 -9.79
N GLY A 211 21.78 5.68 -9.23
CA GLY A 211 22.46 4.60 -8.52
C GLY A 211 22.11 4.47 -7.04
N GLY A 212 21.29 5.37 -6.52
CA GLY A 212 20.93 5.38 -5.12
C GLY A 212 19.58 6.04 -4.82
N PHE A 213 19.03 5.75 -3.64
CA PHE A 213 17.83 6.41 -3.16
C PHE A 213 17.80 6.47 -1.62
N PHE A 214 17.02 7.41 -1.09
CA PHE A 214 16.71 7.48 0.33
C PHE A 214 15.59 6.52 0.67
N TYR A 215 15.72 5.79 1.77
CA TYR A 215 14.65 4.98 2.33
C TYR A 215 13.70 5.85 3.17
N PRO A 216 14.17 6.50 4.28
CA PRO A 216 13.44 7.57 4.94
C PRO A 216 13.77 8.92 4.28
N ASN A 217 12.76 9.81 4.26
CA ASN A 217 12.87 11.14 3.65
C ASN A 217 12.48 12.23 4.66
N PRO A 218 13.32 12.53 5.68
CA PRO A 218 13.07 13.63 6.60
C PRO A 218 13.11 14.97 5.87
N LEU A 219 12.39 15.97 6.40
CA LEU A 219 12.32 17.31 5.80
C LEU A 219 13.46 18.23 6.27
N GLU A 220 14.23 17.80 7.27
CA GLU A 220 15.31 18.56 7.85
C GLU A 220 16.53 17.64 8.04
N SER A 221 17.73 18.18 7.81
CA SER A 221 18.98 17.43 7.98
C SER A 221 20.00 18.25 8.76
N MET A 222 20.70 17.62 9.69
CA MET A 222 21.83 18.20 10.41
C MET A 222 23.17 18.04 9.66
N GLY A 223 23.12 17.63 8.41
CA GLY A 223 24.32 17.37 7.60
C GLY A 223 25.05 16.06 7.93
N GLN A 224 24.56 15.30 8.91
CA GLN A 224 25.18 14.04 9.34
C GLN A 224 24.57 12.80 8.67
N HIS A 225 23.48 12.98 7.95
CA HIS A 225 22.72 11.90 7.34
C HIS A 225 22.47 12.16 5.87
N LEU A 226 23.51 11.98 5.10
CA LEU A 226 23.32 11.33 3.83
C LEU A 226 23.19 9.84 4.14
N SER A 227 22.17 9.46 4.85
CA SER A 227 21.85 8.05 4.96
C SER A 227 21.17 7.63 3.68
N LEU A 228 21.98 7.48 2.70
CA LEU A 228 21.69 6.69 1.54
C LEU A 228 21.49 5.27 2.03
N ILE A 229 20.31 4.93 2.49
CA ILE A 229 19.98 3.53 2.66
C ILE A 229 19.58 3.05 1.27
N HIS A 230 20.52 2.43 0.62
CA HIS A 230 20.27 1.71 -0.61
C HIS A 230 19.88 0.31 -0.25
N ILE A 231 18.92 -0.25 -0.94
CA ILE A 231 18.67 -1.69 -0.94
C ILE A 231 19.94 -2.45 -1.32
N SER A 232 20.85 -1.83 -2.05
CA SER A 232 22.13 -2.39 -2.46
C SER A 232 23.28 -2.21 -1.45
N GLU A 233 23.10 -1.49 -0.36
CA GLU A 233 24.18 -1.26 0.60
C GLU A 233 24.76 -2.53 1.23
N PRO A 234 23.97 -3.54 1.59
CA PRO A 234 24.54 -4.80 2.04
C PRO A 234 25.53 -5.41 1.04
N THR A 235 25.32 -5.14 -0.24
CA THR A 235 26.20 -5.62 -1.32
C THR A 235 27.46 -4.78 -1.46
N ARG A 236 27.40 -3.47 -1.18
CA ARG A 236 28.57 -2.58 -1.22
C ARG A 236 29.54 -2.81 -0.06
N LEU A 237 29.03 -3.19 1.10
CA LEU A 237 29.88 -3.51 2.25
C LEU A 237 30.59 -4.86 2.12
N GLN A 238 30.28 -5.63 1.08
CA GLN A 238 30.93 -6.92 0.78
C GLN A 238 31.98 -6.82 -0.34
N LEU A 239 32.16 -5.65 -0.92
CA LEU A 239 33.17 -5.36 -1.93
C LEU A 239 34.32 -4.54 -1.35
#